data_f6946566350f763169072ab7a078f40f
#
_entry.id   f6946566350f763169072ab7a078f40f
#
_cell.length_a   1.000
_cell.length_b   1.000
_cell.length_c   1.000
_cell.angle_alpha   90.00
_cell.angle_beta   90.00
_cell.angle_gamma   90.00
#
_symmetry.space_group_name_H-M   'P 1'
#
loop_
_entity.id
_entity.type
_entity.pdbx_description
1 polymer ?
#
loop_
_entity_poly.entity_id
_entity_poly.type
_entity_poly.pdbx_seq_one_letter_code
_entity_poly.pdbx_strand_id
1 'polypeptide(L)'
;RVELPGRIADVSIRWCLACLLRYKAGPDGNARQSRHETSMPIKVPDNLPALEDLLAEQVDVMAQKQALRQDIRPLRLLLLNLMPKKQETEIQFARLFGNSPLQIELILMTTASYTPRHTEPAYLRRFYRRLEDVKGEFFDALIVTGAPIERLPFEEVAYWEELTQIMDWSRTHCFRRLGICWGAQALLYHFHGVLKHDCGDKLFGVFRHELKHVPGRLMRGFTDNFPMPVSRYTENRRAELEAAGIEVLAESEDCGVGLARQPDSGDLFVLNHLEYDAETLGAEYHRDREQGMATALPHGYFPNDDPDAEPVNFWRPYAFLMVSNWINDLYQATPFDLETLNKG
;
A
#
# COMPACT_ATOMS: atom_id res chain seq x y z
N ARG A 1 27.81 41.18 -41.87
CA ARG A 1 26.49 41.23 -42.54
C ARG A 1 26.25 39.93 -43.23
N VAL A 2 25.42 39.08 -42.68
CA VAL A 2 24.67 38.06 -43.41
C VAL A 2 23.27 38.03 -42.80
N GLU A 3 22.30 38.26 -43.63
CA GLU A 3 20.87 38.36 -43.34
C GLU A 3 20.27 36.99 -43.03
N LEU A 4 19.39 36.96 -42.07
CA LEU A 4 18.49 35.85 -41.82
C LEU A 4 17.21 36.00 -42.63
N PRO A 5 16.66 34.99 -43.27
CA PRO A 5 15.30 35.00 -43.77
C PRO A 5 14.32 34.22 -42.85
N GLY A 6 13.24 34.89 -42.52
CA GLY A 6 11.87 34.43 -42.68
C GLY A 6 11.28 33.46 -41.72
N ARG A 7 10.42 33.97 -40.83
CA ARG A 7 9.08 33.49 -40.42
C ARG A 7 8.82 31.98 -40.56
N ILE A 8 8.71 31.30 -39.45
CA ILE A 8 7.87 30.11 -39.28
C ILE A 8 6.60 30.58 -38.58
N ALA A 9 5.54 30.69 -39.36
CA ALA A 9 4.19 30.97 -38.92
C ALA A 9 3.52 29.67 -38.44
N ASP A 10 2.96 29.70 -37.24
CA ASP A 10 1.56 29.44 -36.92
C ASP A 10 0.89 28.26 -37.67
N VAL A 11 1.11 26.99 -37.23
CA VAL A 11 0.36 25.82 -37.69
C VAL A 11 -0.18 24.94 -36.54
N SER A 12 -0.04 25.28 -35.28
CA SER A 12 -0.34 24.36 -34.18
C SER A 12 -1.62 24.63 -33.37
N ILE A 13 -2.52 25.54 -33.79
CA ILE A 13 -3.74 25.84 -33.03
C ILE A 13 -5.06 25.55 -33.80
N ARG A 14 -5.04 25.01 -34.99
CA ARG A 14 -6.28 24.80 -35.78
C ARG A 14 -6.85 23.37 -35.78
N TRP A 15 -6.23 22.39 -35.13
CA TRP A 15 -6.74 21.02 -35.11
C TRP A 15 -7.55 20.63 -33.87
N CYS A 16 -7.58 21.45 -32.84
CA CYS A 16 -8.30 21.13 -31.58
C CYS A 16 -9.77 21.62 -31.54
N LEU A 17 -10.20 22.56 -32.41
CA LEU A 17 -11.59 23.06 -32.42
C LEU A 17 -12.52 22.37 -33.43
N ALA A 18 -12.00 21.61 -34.38
CA ALA A 18 -12.84 20.92 -35.38
C ALA A 18 -13.37 19.55 -34.93
N CYS A 19 -12.84 18.96 -33.84
CA CYS A 19 -13.36 17.74 -33.24
C CYS A 19 -14.49 17.95 -32.21
N LEU A 20 -14.70 19.19 -31.76
CA LEU A 20 -15.68 19.50 -30.70
C LEU A 20 -17.07 19.91 -31.24
N LEU A 21 -17.29 20.01 -32.55
CA LEU A 21 -18.52 20.51 -33.11
C LEU A 21 -19.26 19.59 -34.10
N ARG A 22 -18.99 18.25 -34.08
CA ARG A 22 -19.76 17.28 -34.88
C ARG A 22 -20.46 16.22 -34.05
N TYR A 23 -21.11 16.61 -32.93
CA TYR A 23 -22.13 15.77 -32.30
C TYR A 23 -23.36 16.63 -32.03
N LYS A 24 -24.09 16.96 -33.09
CA LYS A 24 -25.47 17.44 -32.97
C LYS A 24 -26.44 16.30 -33.30
N ALA A 25 -27.37 16.14 -32.40
CA ALA A 25 -28.45 15.22 -32.27
C ALA A 25 -29.16 14.82 -33.58
N GLY A 26 -29.40 13.55 -33.77
CA GLY A 26 -30.47 13.02 -34.59
C GLY A 26 -31.77 12.92 -33.79
N PRO A 27 -32.95 12.98 -34.45
CA PRO A 27 -34.23 13.06 -33.79
C PRO A 27 -34.80 11.66 -33.55
N ASP A 28 -34.37 10.98 -32.50
CA ASP A 28 -35.10 9.86 -31.96
C ASP A 28 -34.86 9.80 -30.44
N GLY A 29 -35.94 10.12 -29.71
CA GLY A 29 -35.99 10.21 -28.28
C GLY A 29 -35.90 8.86 -27.59
N ASN A 30 -34.70 8.29 -27.53
CA ASN A 30 -34.33 7.25 -26.57
C ASN A 30 -33.15 7.79 -25.78
N ALA A 31 -33.40 8.11 -24.53
CA ALA A 31 -32.38 8.43 -23.57
C ALA A 31 -31.36 7.27 -23.52
N ARG A 32 -30.28 7.39 -24.28
CA ARG A 32 -29.09 6.59 -24.08
C ARG A 32 -28.55 6.95 -22.70
N GLN A 33 -28.86 6.11 -21.72
CA GLN A 33 -28.08 6.03 -20.50
C GLN A 33 -26.62 6.03 -20.92
N SER A 34 -25.89 7.07 -20.50
CA SER A 34 -24.45 7.12 -20.59
C SER A 34 -23.95 5.81 -19.97
N ARG A 35 -23.37 4.94 -20.78
CA ARG A 35 -22.53 3.87 -20.26
C ARG A 35 -21.41 4.57 -19.52
N HIS A 36 -21.53 4.70 -18.19
CA HIS A 36 -20.37 4.88 -17.34
C HIS A 36 -19.44 3.72 -17.70
N GLU A 37 -18.30 4.03 -18.28
CA GLU A 37 -17.18 3.10 -18.33
C GLU A 37 -16.98 2.61 -16.91
N THR A 38 -17.19 1.32 -16.71
CA THR A 38 -17.10 0.67 -15.39
C THR A 38 -15.63 0.58 -15.02
N SER A 39 -15.10 1.64 -14.43
CA SER A 39 -13.98 1.52 -13.53
C SER A 39 -14.41 0.57 -12.41
N MET A 40 -13.54 -0.34 -11.99
CA MET A 40 -13.83 -1.24 -10.87
C MET A 40 -13.24 -0.61 -9.60
N PRO A 41 -14.00 0.25 -8.89
CA PRO A 41 -13.49 1.03 -7.78
C PRO A 41 -13.30 0.19 -6.53
N ILE A 42 -12.48 0.71 -5.60
CA ILE A 42 -12.36 0.14 -4.27
C ILE A 42 -13.70 0.28 -3.52
N LYS A 43 -14.17 -0.80 -2.91
CA LYS A 43 -15.35 -0.81 -2.08
C LYS A 43 -14.98 -0.52 -0.61
N VAL A 44 -15.56 0.53 -0.07
CA VAL A 44 -15.32 0.97 1.32
C VAL A 44 -16.64 0.99 2.12
N PRO A 45 -16.60 0.91 3.46
CA PRO A 45 -17.78 1.03 4.30
C PRO A 45 -18.56 2.32 4.02
N ASP A 46 -19.92 2.24 4.06
CA ASP A 46 -20.76 3.44 3.94
C ASP A 46 -20.41 4.45 5.04
N ASN A 47 -20.28 5.71 4.67
CA ASN A 47 -19.93 6.82 5.55
C ASN A 47 -18.55 6.71 6.23
N LEU A 48 -17.58 6.06 5.58
CA LEU A 48 -16.18 6.15 6.00
C LEU A 48 -15.70 7.60 5.87
N PRO A 49 -15.14 8.24 6.93
CA PRO A 49 -14.68 9.64 6.85
C PRO A 49 -13.63 9.87 5.75
N ALA A 50 -12.74 8.90 5.51
CA ALA A 50 -11.76 8.96 4.43
C ALA A 50 -12.37 9.02 3.01
N LEU A 51 -13.67 8.74 2.84
CA LEU A 51 -14.31 8.71 1.53
C LEU A 51 -14.28 10.08 0.84
N GLU A 52 -14.50 11.16 1.57
CA GLU A 52 -14.49 12.52 1.01
C GLU A 52 -13.10 12.92 0.53
N ASP A 53 -12.07 12.59 1.30
CA ASP A 53 -10.67 12.88 0.95
C ASP A 53 -10.24 12.07 -0.28
N LEU A 54 -10.58 10.79 -0.33
CA LEU A 54 -10.28 9.92 -1.46
C LEU A 54 -10.94 10.37 -2.76
N LEU A 55 -12.21 10.79 -2.71
CA LEU A 55 -12.91 11.35 -3.86
C LEU A 55 -12.30 12.68 -4.32
N ALA A 56 -11.89 13.53 -3.38
CA ALA A 56 -11.19 14.79 -3.70
C ALA A 56 -9.85 14.54 -4.39
N GLU A 57 -9.18 13.42 -4.06
CA GLU A 57 -7.93 12.97 -4.68
C GLU A 57 -8.13 12.18 -5.98
N GLN A 58 -9.37 12.08 -6.49
CA GLN A 58 -9.73 11.33 -7.70
C GLN A 58 -9.39 9.82 -7.61
N VAL A 59 -9.46 9.24 -6.41
CA VAL A 59 -9.35 7.80 -6.21
C VAL A 59 -10.70 7.16 -6.55
N ASP A 60 -10.68 6.10 -7.37
CA ASP A 60 -11.90 5.36 -7.72
C ASP A 60 -12.38 4.56 -6.50
N VAL A 61 -13.30 5.14 -5.74
CA VAL A 61 -13.93 4.53 -4.58
C VAL A 61 -15.44 4.42 -4.74
N MET A 62 -16.02 3.37 -4.17
CA MET A 62 -17.46 3.12 -4.20
C MET A 62 -17.96 2.73 -2.81
N ALA A 63 -19.05 3.37 -2.38
CA ALA A 63 -19.72 2.97 -1.14
C ALA A 63 -20.35 1.58 -1.27
N GLN A 64 -20.38 0.82 -0.18
CA GLN A 64 -20.81 -0.58 -0.15
C GLN A 64 -22.18 -0.81 -0.80
N LYS A 65 -23.15 0.09 -0.60
CA LYS A 65 -24.49 0.01 -1.20
C LYS A 65 -24.49 0.11 -2.73
N GLN A 66 -23.54 0.80 -3.31
CA GLN A 66 -23.44 0.92 -4.77
C GLN A 66 -22.82 -0.32 -5.39
N ALA A 67 -21.84 -0.94 -4.73
CA ALA A 67 -21.13 -2.12 -5.19
C ALA A 67 -22.03 -3.38 -5.29
N LEU A 68 -23.11 -3.47 -4.51
CA LEU A 68 -24.06 -4.60 -4.51
C LEU A 68 -24.82 -4.81 -5.83
N ARG A 69 -24.61 -3.96 -6.85
CA ARG A 69 -25.29 -4.03 -8.16
C ARG A 69 -24.44 -4.65 -9.27
N GLN A 70 -23.24 -5.14 -8.94
CA GLN A 70 -22.34 -5.75 -9.93
C GLN A 70 -22.20 -7.25 -9.68
N ASP A 71 -22.34 -8.06 -10.72
CA ASP A 71 -22.23 -9.53 -10.69
C ASP A 71 -20.77 -10.04 -10.66
N ILE A 72 -19.80 -9.18 -10.32
CA ILE A 72 -18.37 -9.52 -10.26
C ILE A 72 -17.98 -9.67 -8.80
N ARG A 73 -17.35 -10.81 -8.45
CA ARG A 73 -16.80 -10.99 -7.10
C ARG A 73 -15.64 -9.99 -6.89
N PRO A 74 -15.76 -9.06 -5.96
CA PRO A 74 -14.65 -8.18 -5.62
C PRO A 74 -13.53 -8.98 -4.93
N LEU A 75 -12.29 -8.54 -5.07
CA LEU A 75 -11.20 -8.99 -4.22
C LEU A 75 -11.43 -8.48 -2.79
N ARG A 76 -11.39 -9.38 -1.81
CA ARG A 76 -11.61 -9.06 -0.40
C ARG A 76 -10.25 -8.94 0.29
N LEU A 77 -9.87 -7.72 0.63
CA LEU A 77 -8.61 -7.41 1.32
C LEU A 77 -8.90 -7.04 2.77
N LEU A 78 -8.30 -7.78 3.70
CA LEU A 78 -8.38 -7.52 5.13
C LEU A 78 -7.16 -6.73 5.59
N LEU A 79 -7.33 -5.46 5.96
CA LEU A 79 -6.27 -4.58 6.41
C LEU A 79 -6.22 -4.57 7.94
N LEU A 80 -5.30 -5.33 8.53
CA LEU A 80 -4.95 -5.24 9.94
C LEU A 80 -4.06 -4.02 10.16
N ASN A 81 -4.71 -2.92 10.56
CA ASN A 81 -4.06 -1.64 10.75
C ASN A 81 -3.55 -1.51 12.19
N LEU A 82 -2.23 -1.63 12.36
CA LEU A 82 -1.55 -1.51 13.66
C LEU A 82 -1.01 -0.10 13.93
N MET A 83 -1.10 0.80 12.94
CA MET A 83 -0.62 2.17 13.07
C MET A 83 -1.45 2.98 14.07
N PRO A 84 -0.83 3.91 14.83
CA PRO A 84 -1.54 4.73 15.82
C PRO A 84 -2.54 5.72 15.19
N LYS A 85 -2.20 6.30 14.03
CA LYS A 85 -3.04 7.22 13.26
C LYS A 85 -3.78 6.44 12.17
N LYS A 86 -4.89 5.80 12.56
CA LYS A 86 -5.64 4.88 11.71
C LYS A 86 -6.07 5.49 10.37
N GLN A 87 -6.64 6.69 10.40
CA GLN A 87 -7.22 7.34 9.22
C GLN A 87 -6.16 7.68 8.16
N GLU A 88 -4.98 8.16 8.57
CA GLU A 88 -3.88 8.42 7.63
C GLU A 88 -3.48 7.14 6.88
N THR A 89 -3.33 6.05 7.61
CA THR A 89 -3.00 4.74 7.03
C THR A 89 -4.11 4.22 6.12
N GLU A 90 -5.38 4.39 6.50
CA GLU A 90 -6.54 4.03 5.66
C GLU A 90 -6.50 4.74 4.30
N ILE A 91 -6.24 6.05 4.31
CA ILE A 91 -6.15 6.87 3.09
C ILE A 91 -4.99 6.38 2.22
N GLN A 92 -3.82 6.15 2.80
CA GLN A 92 -2.63 5.68 2.08
C GLN A 92 -2.89 4.36 1.35
N PHE A 93 -3.42 3.35 2.05
CA PHE A 93 -3.71 2.05 1.44
C PHE A 93 -4.90 2.09 0.48
N ALA A 94 -5.97 2.82 0.80
CA ALA A 94 -7.12 2.97 -0.08
C ALA A 94 -6.73 3.64 -1.41
N ARG A 95 -5.84 4.64 -1.37
CA ARG A 95 -5.29 5.29 -2.57
C ARG A 95 -4.49 4.32 -3.44
N LEU A 96 -3.68 3.45 -2.83
CA LEU A 96 -2.89 2.46 -3.56
C LEU A 96 -3.80 1.41 -4.23
N PHE A 97 -4.76 0.88 -3.50
CA PHE A 97 -5.67 -0.15 -4.02
C PHE A 97 -6.68 0.43 -5.02
N GLY A 98 -7.10 1.68 -4.83
CA GLY A 98 -8.04 2.37 -5.73
C GLY A 98 -7.46 2.65 -7.13
N ASN A 99 -6.15 2.53 -7.33
CA ASN A 99 -5.51 2.61 -8.65
C ASN A 99 -5.60 1.29 -9.45
N SER A 100 -6.43 0.35 -9.04
CA SER A 100 -6.68 -0.92 -9.72
C SER A 100 -7.98 -0.85 -10.52
N PRO A 101 -8.04 -1.44 -11.74
CA PRO A 101 -9.29 -1.60 -12.47
C PRO A 101 -10.18 -2.71 -11.86
N LEU A 102 -9.68 -3.51 -10.92
CA LEU A 102 -10.43 -4.56 -10.25
C LEU A 102 -11.21 -4.02 -9.07
N GLN A 103 -12.43 -4.51 -8.86
CA GLN A 103 -13.21 -4.15 -7.68
C GLN A 103 -12.58 -4.77 -6.44
N ILE A 104 -12.35 -3.92 -5.42
CA ILE A 104 -11.74 -4.31 -4.16
C ILE A 104 -12.70 -3.97 -3.02
N GLU A 105 -12.95 -4.95 -2.14
CA GLU A 105 -13.59 -4.77 -0.87
C GLU A 105 -12.51 -4.67 0.22
N LEU A 106 -12.25 -3.46 0.72
CA LEU A 106 -11.32 -3.23 1.81
C LEU A 106 -12.02 -3.33 3.15
N ILE A 107 -11.64 -4.34 3.95
CA ILE A 107 -12.15 -4.58 5.28
C ILE A 107 -11.10 -4.15 6.29
N LEU A 108 -11.47 -3.21 7.18
CA LEU A 108 -10.56 -2.70 8.20
C LEU A 108 -10.61 -3.57 9.44
N MET A 109 -9.44 -3.97 9.95
CA MET A 109 -9.28 -4.81 11.13
C MET A 109 -8.34 -4.17 12.15
N THR A 110 -8.62 -4.37 13.42
CA THR A 110 -7.76 -3.99 14.55
C THR A 110 -7.72 -5.09 15.59
N THR A 111 -6.69 -5.08 16.44
CA THR A 111 -6.61 -5.97 17.60
C THR A 111 -7.66 -5.59 18.67
N ALA A 112 -8.15 -6.57 19.40
CA ALA A 112 -9.08 -6.38 20.51
C ALA A 112 -8.33 -6.07 21.83
N SER A 113 -7.14 -6.67 22.00
CA SER A 113 -6.32 -6.57 23.22
C SER A 113 -5.64 -5.21 23.41
N TYR A 114 -5.62 -4.37 22.37
CA TYR A 114 -5.00 -3.05 22.44
C TYR A 114 -5.92 -1.96 21.91
N THR A 115 -6.09 -0.89 22.69
CA THR A 115 -6.88 0.30 22.30
C THR A 115 -5.93 1.41 21.89
N PRO A 116 -5.92 1.85 20.61
CA PRO A 116 -5.09 2.96 20.14
C PRO A 116 -5.45 4.25 20.87
N ARG A 117 -4.43 5.02 21.29
CA ARG A 117 -4.63 6.28 22.01
C ARG A 117 -5.08 7.44 21.11
N HIS A 118 -4.82 7.36 19.81
CA HIS A 118 -5.04 8.44 18.83
C HIS A 118 -6.28 8.21 17.94
N THR A 119 -7.10 7.22 18.27
CA THR A 119 -8.33 6.93 17.52
C THR A 119 -9.50 6.77 18.48
N GLU A 120 -10.60 7.46 18.21
CA GLU A 120 -11.78 7.41 19.06
C GLU A 120 -12.37 5.99 19.08
N PRO A 121 -12.75 5.48 20.27
CA PRO A 121 -13.34 4.14 20.37
C PRO A 121 -14.65 3.98 19.56
N ALA A 122 -15.42 5.06 19.38
CA ALA A 122 -16.63 5.05 18.57
C ALA A 122 -16.31 4.82 17.08
N TYR A 123 -15.22 5.42 16.58
CA TYR A 123 -14.72 5.21 15.23
C TYR A 123 -14.34 3.74 15.00
N LEU A 124 -13.55 3.17 15.90
CA LEU A 124 -13.13 1.76 15.81
C LEU A 124 -14.35 0.83 15.80
N ARG A 125 -15.31 1.01 16.70
CA ARG A 125 -16.52 0.19 16.73
C ARG A 125 -17.37 0.29 15.46
N ARG A 126 -17.31 1.40 14.77
CA ARG A 126 -18.12 1.63 13.57
C ARG A 126 -17.48 1.06 12.30
N PHE A 127 -16.16 1.16 12.17
CA PHE A 127 -15.46 0.90 10.91
C PHE A 127 -14.51 -0.29 10.96
N TYR A 128 -14.05 -0.67 12.15
CA TYR A 128 -13.08 -1.74 12.33
C TYR A 128 -13.74 -3.02 12.84
N ARG A 129 -13.26 -4.13 12.30
CA ARG A 129 -13.61 -5.47 12.73
C ARG A 129 -12.48 -6.05 13.58
N ARG A 130 -12.83 -7.03 14.42
CA ARG A 130 -11.89 -7.84 15.20
C ARG A 130 -11.87 -9.26 14.65
N LEU A 131 -10.91 -10.08 15.09
CA LEU A 131 -10.82 -11.48 14.65
C LEU A 131 -12.15 -12.22 14.84
N GLU A 132 -12.82 -12.04 15.98
CA GLU A 132 -14.10 -12.67 16.28
C GLU A 132 -15.22 -12.32 15.27
N ASP A 133 -15.16 -11.12 14.70
CA ASP A 133 -16.16 -10.66 13.73
C ASP A 133 -15.95 -11.24 12.32
N VAL A 134 -14.73 -11.72 12.02
CA VAL A 134 -14.32 -12.18 10.68
C VAL A 134 -13.86 -13.63 10.64
N LYS A 135 -13.78 -14.32 11.77
CA LYS A 135 -13.18 -15.65 11.88
C LYS A 135 -13.80 -16.74 10.99
N GLY A 136 -15.06 -16.58 10.59
CA GLY A 136 -15.75 -17.47 9.65
C GLY A 136 -15.77 -16.98 8.22
N GLU A 137 -15.05 -15.89 7.89
CA GLU A 137 -15.01 -15.31 6.56
C GLU A 137 -13.68 -15.62 5.88
N PHE A 138 -13.68 -15.58 4.54
CA PHE A 138 -12.49 -15.83 3.73
C PHE A 138 -12.11 -14.58 2.92
N PHE A 139 -10.80 -14.41 2.70
CA PHE A 139 -10.23 -13.21 2.07
C PHE A 139 -9.19 -13.59 1.01
N ASP A 140 -9.06 -12.73 0.01
CA ASP A 140 -7.99 -12.86 -0.97
C ASP A 140 -6.63 -12.56 -0.34
N ALA A 141 -6.56 -11.57 0.56
CA ALA A 141 -5.34 -11.33 1.32
C ALA A 141 -5.58 -10.70 2.69
N LEU A 142 -4.64 -10.98 3.62
CA LEU A 142 -4.42 -10.22 4.86
C LEU A 142 -3.26 -9.26 4.63
N ILE A 143 -3.46 -7.96 4.92
CA ILE A 143 -2.40 -6.96 4.95
C ILE A 143 -2.13 -6.59 6.41
N VAL A 144 -0.87 -6.68 6.85
CA VAL A 144 -0.43 -6.29 8.20
C VAL A 144 0.44 -5.04 8.08
N THR A 145 -0.02 -3.93 8.62
CA THR A 145 0.70 -2.66 8.55
C THR A 145 1.91 -2.62 9.49
N GLY A 146 2.74 -1.61 9.34
CA GLY A 146 3.76 -1.26 10.32
C GLY A 146 3.16 -0.90 11.68
N ALA A 147 4.05 -0.79 12.68
CA ALA A 147 3.75 -0.29 14.01
C ALA A 147 5.03 0.36 14.59
N PRO A 148 4.96 1.50 15.31
CA PRO A 148 6.12 2.21 15.81
C PRO A 148 6.67 1.59 17.12
N ILE A 149 7.00 0.29 17.07
CA ILE A 149 7.44 -0.54 18.22
C ILE A 149 8.61 -1.45 17.84
N GLU A 150 9.39 -1.09 16.82
CA GLU A 150 10.39 -1.94 16.19
C GLU A 150 11.47 -2.43 17.14
N ARG A 151 11.81 -1.63 18.16
CA ARG A 151 12.87 -1.97 19.15
C ARG A 151 12.41 -2.93 20.24
N LEU A 152 11.09 -3.10 20.42
CA LEU A 152 10.60 -4.09 21.39
C LEU A 152 10.79 -5.51 20.84
N PRO A 153 11.24 -6.48 21.65
CA PRO A 153 11.09 -7.89 21.33
C PRO A 153 9.62 -8.18 20.96
N PHE A 154 9.39 -9.12 20.03
CA PHE A 154 8.03 -9.41 19.59
C PHE A 154 7.13 -9.86 20.74
N GLU A 155 7.66 -10.69 21.64
CA GLU A 155 6.94 -11.28 22.79
C GLU A 155 6.57 -10.22 23.86
N GLU A 156 7.24 -9.06 23.87
CA GLU A 156 6.93 -7.95 24.77
C GLU A 156 5.86 -7.01 24.21
N VAL A 157 5.41 -7.21 22.97
CA VAL A 157 4.36 -6.41 22.36
C VAL A 157 3.01 -6.78 22.98
N ALA A 158 2.28 -5.81 23.52
CA ALA A 158 1.06 -6.02 24.30
C ALA A 158 -0.05 -6.82 23.59
N TYR A 159 -0.05 -6.82 22.27
CA TYR A 159 -1.02 -7.55 21.45
C TYR A 159 -0.37 -8.70 20.64
N TRP A 160 0.83 -9.13 21.02
CA TRP A 160 1.57 -10.17 20.27
C TRP A 160 0.82 -11.50 20.21
N GLU A 161 0.29 -11.96 21.33
CA GLU A 161 -0.47 -13.22 21.39
C GLU A 161 -1.70 -13.17 20.45
N GLU A 162 -2.45 -12.09 20.45
CA GLU A 162 -3.58 -11.92 19.52
C GLU A 162 -3.11 -11.84 18.06
N LEU A 163 -2.01 -11.13 17.81
CA LEU A 163 -1.44 -11.01 16.47
C LEU A 163 -1.00 -12.37 15.92
N THR A 164 -0.37 -13.23 16.74
CA THR A 164 -0.02 -14.60 16.32
C THR A 164 -1.25 -15.43 16.00
N GLN A 165 -2.32 -15.30 16.79
CA GLN A 165 -3.60 -15.97 16.50
C GLN A 165 -4.21 -15.50 15.16
N ILE A 166 -4.16 -14.20 14.86
CA ILE A 166 -4.61 -13.65 13.58
C ILE A 166 -3.75 -14.18 12.43
N MET A 167 -2.44 -14.20 12.60
CA MET A 167 -1.51 -14.71 11.58
C MET A 167 -1.77 -16.22 11.32
N ASP A 168 -1.90 -17.04 12.35
CA ASP A 168 -2.20 -18.48 12.20
C ASP A 168 -3.56 -18.71 11.54
N TRP A 169 -4.60 -17.99 11.96
CA TRP A 169 -5.93 -18.01 11.34
C TRP A 169 -5.85 -17.66 9.84
N SER A 170 -5.00 -16.69 9.48
CA SER A 170 -4.84 -16.28 8.08
C SER A 170 -4.33 -17.37 7.15
N ARG A 171 -3.65 -18.42 7.68
CA ARG A 171 -3.15 -19.53 6.86
C ARG A 171 -4.24 -20.32 6.17
N THR A 172 -5.42 -20.36 6.77
CA THR A 172 -6.57 -21.11 6.27
C THR A 172 -7.72 -20.24 5.76
N HIS A 173 -7.69 -18.94 6.05
CA HIS A 173 -8.78 -18.01 5.71
C HIS A 173 -8.37 -16.89 4.76
N CYS A 174 -7.06 -16.69 4.52
CA CYS A 174 -6.54 -15.71 3.57
C CYS A 174 -5.64 -16.40 2.56
N PHE A 175 -5.87 -16.14 1.27
CA PHE A 175 -5.06 -16.78 0.24
C PHE A 175 -3.60 -16.34 0.30
N ARG A 176 -3.32 -15.03 0.51
CA ARG A 176 -1.96 -14.49 0.70
C ARG A 176 -1.87 -13.51 1.86
N ARG A 177 -0.64 -13.21 2.29
CA ARG A 177 -0.32 -12.18 3.28
C ARG A 177 0.63 -11.14 2.68
N LEU A 178 0.41 -9.87 3.05
CA LEU A 178 1.26 -8.75 2.73
C LEU A 178 1.64 -8.05 4.03
N GLY A 179 2.92 -8.06 4.38
CA GLY A 179 3.44 -7.32 5.52
C GLY A 179 4.10 -6.02 5.08
N ILE A 180 3.91 -4.96 5.87
CA ILE A 180 4.56 -3.67 5.66
C ILE A 180 5.40 -3.34 6.89
N CYS A 181 6.69 -2.98 6.70
CA CYS A 181 7.64 -2.57 7.72
C CYS A 181 7.65 -3.57 8.91
N TRP A 182 7.29 -3.14 10.11
CA TRP A 182 7.21 -4.02 11.28
C TRP A 182 6.24 -5.20 11.08
N GLY A 183 5.13 -5.00 10.37
CA GLY A 183 4.19 -6.08 10.02
C GLY A 183 4.84 -7.16 9.13
N ALA A 184 5.73 -6.77 8.23
CA ALA A 184 6.54 -7.71 7.44
C ALA A 184 7.51 -8.49 8.35
N GLN A 185 8.19 -7.80 9.27
CA GLN A 185 9.08 -8.42 10.24
C GLN A 185 8.34 -9.40 11.16
N ALA A 186 7.12 -9.05 11.60
CA ALA A 186 6.29 -9.93 12.43
C ALA A 186 5.90 -11.23 11.70
N LEU A 187 5.47 -11.12 10.43
CA LEU A 187 5.16 -12.28 9.58
C LEU A 187 6.41 -13.14 9.32
N LEU A 188 7.54 -12.53 9.02
CA LEU A 188 8.83 -13.23 8.81
C LEU A 188 9.28 -13.96 10.07
N TYR A 189 9.16 -13.33 11.23
CA TYR A 189 9.50 -13.95 12.51
C TYR A 189 8.57 -15.13 12.83
N HIS A 190 7.25 -14.89 12.80
CA HIS A 190 6.27 -15.89 13.21
C HIS A 190 6.23 -17.12 12.29
N PHE A 191 6.29 -16.94 10.97
CA PHE A 191 6.17 -18.05 10.02
C PHE A 191 7.49 -18.67 9.60
N HIS A 192 8.60 -17.93 9.66
CA HIS A 192 9.88 -18.37 9.10
C HIS A 192 11.05 -18.29 10.07
N GLY A 193 10.83 -17.81 11.31
CA GLY A 193 11.88 -17.69 12.32
C GLY A 193 12.97 -16.66 12.00
N VAL A 194 12.73 -15.75 11.03
CA VAL A 194 13.70 -14.72 10.65
C VAL A 194 13.69 -13.61 11.67
N LEU A 195 14.83 -13.33 12.27
CA LEU A 195 14.98 -12.33 13.31
C LEU A 195 15.06 -10.91 12.72
N LYS A 196 14.68 -9.93 13.53
CA LYS A 196 15.00 -8.53 13.28
C LYS A 196 16.22 -8.12 14.09
N HIS A 197 17.06 -7.26 13.53
CA HIS A 197 18.31 -6.78 14.13
C HIS A 197 18.27 -5.27 14.27
N ASP A 198 18.74 -4.75 15.38
CA ASP A 198 18.86 -3.29 15.61
C ASP A 198 19.93 -2.72 14.67
N CYS A 199 19.61 -1.63 13.97
CA CYS A 199 20.53 -0.93 13.07
C CYS A 199 21.45 0.07 13.82
N GLY A 200 21.26 0.25 15.13
CA GLY A 200 21.89 1.31 15.93
C GLY A 200 21.18 2.64 15.72
N ASP A 201 21.43 3.27 14.58
CA ASP A 201 20.77 4.51 14.19
C ASP A 201 19.49 4.26 13.38
N LYS A 202 18.61 5.26 13.35
CA LYS A 202 17.41 5.22 12.52
C LYS A 202 17.76 5.26 11.04
N LEU A 203 17.39 4.24 10.29
CA LEU A 203 17.39 4.29 8.83
C LEU A 203 16.20 5.16 8.40
N PHE A 204 16.50 6.36 7.89
CA PHE A 204 15.49 7.40 7.72
C PHE A 204 15.71 8.22 6.44
N GLY A 205 14.76 8.18 5.52
CA GLY A 205 14.85 8.90 4.25
C GLY A 205 14.28 8.13 3.06
N VAL A 206 14.69 8.51 1.86
CA VAL A 206 14.34 7.83 0.61
C VAL A 206 15.61 7.25 -0.01
N PHE A 207 15.67 5.93 -0.06
CA PHE A 207 16.85 5.19 -0.51
C PHE A 207 16.59 4.52 -1.86
N ARG A 208 17.63 4.41 -2.69
CA ARG A 208 17.57 3.64 -3.93
C ARG A 208 17.75 2.16 -3.64
N HIS A 209 16.87 1.36 -4.24
CA HIS A 209 16.90 -0.09 -4.14
C HIS A 209 17.18 -0.67 -5.50
N GLU A 210 18.13 -1.58 -5.57
CA GLU A 210 18.44 -2.36 -6.75
C GLU A 210 17.46 -3.52 -6.88
N LEU A 211 16.86 -3.63 -8.06
CA LEU A 211 15.97 -4.75 -8.40
C LEU A 211 16.81 -6.01 -8.62
N LYS A 212 16.46 -7.08 -7.93
CA LYS A 212 17.04 -8.40 -8.20
C LYS A 212 16.29 -9.08 -9.35
N HIS A 213 17.03 -9.73 -10.23
CA HIS A 213 16.45 -10.45 -11.37
C HIS A 213 15.77 -11.72 -10.91
N VAL A 214 14.53 -11.58 -10.50
CA VAL A 214 13.70 -12.67 -10.02
C VAL A 214 12.58 -12.93 -11.03
N PRO A 215 12.35 -14.18 -11.46
CA PRO A 215 11.23 -14.51 -12.34
C PRO A 215 9.88 -14.15 -11.69
N GLY A 216 8.98 -13.54 -12.46
CA GLY A 216 7.62 -13.30 -11.99
C GLY A 216 7.03 -11.97 -12.45
N ARG A 217 5.74 -11.80 -12.17
CA ARG A 217 4.96 -10.63 -12.59
C ARG A 217 5.07 -9.45 -11.63
N LEU A 218 5.44 -9.71 -10.38
CA LEU A 218 5.39 -8.73 -9.29
C LEU A 218 6.24 -7.48 -9.57
N MET A 219 7.45 -7.69 -10.09
CA MET A 219 8.38 -6.59 -10.39
C MET A 219 8.32 -6.13 -11.87
N ARG A 220 7.28 -6.53 -12.59
CA ARG A 220 7.13 -6.16 -14.00
C ARG A 220 6.97 -4.65 -14.16
N GLY A 221 7.79 -4.07 -15.03
CA GLY A 221 7.78 -2.63 -15.35
C GLY A 221 8.61 -1.77 -14.41
N PHE A 222 9.22 -2.36 -13.38
CA PHE A 222 10.20 -1.65 -12.56
C PHE A 222 11.48 -1.36 -13.34
N THR A 223 12.13 -0.27 -12.99
CA THR A 223 13.51 0.02 -13.41
C THR A 223 14.50 -0.76 -12.55
N ASP A 224 15.74 -0.92 -13.04
CA ASP A 224 16.80 -1.64 -12.30
C ASP A 224 17.06 -1.05 -10.91
N ASN A 225 16.81 0.26 -10.75
CA ASN A 225 16.90 0.97 -9.48
C ASN A 225 15.69 1.85 -9.29
N PHE A 226 15.12 1.83 -8.10
CA PHE A 226 13.94 2.62 -7.76
C PHE A 226 13.98 3.10 -6.29
N PRO A 227 13.34 4.24 -5.99
CA PRO A 227 13.32 4.81 -4.64
C PRO A 227 12.25 4.16 -3.77
N MET A 228 12.58 3.96 -2.49
CA MET A 228 11.60 3.61 -1.45
C MET A 228 11.83 4.45 -0.20
N PRO A 229 10.77 5.02 0.43
CA PRO A 229 10.84 5.62 1.75
C PRO A 229 11.16 4.59 2.82
N VAL A 230 12.00 4.97 3.77
CA VAL A 230 12.45 4.14 4.89
C VAL A 230 12.34 4.94 6.18
N SER A 231 11.72 4.35 7.21
CA SER A 231 11.69 4.87 8.56
C SER A 231 11.66 3.68 9.53
N ARG A 232 12.83 3.22 9.97
CA ARG A 232 12.94 2.05 10.85
C ARG A 232 14.24 2.04 11.63
N TYR A 233 14.20 1.36 12.77
CA TYR A 233 15.36 1.10 13.64
C TYR A 233 15.89 -0.32 13.53
N THR A 234 15.18 -1.21 12.81
CA THR A 234 15.54 -2.62 12.72
C THR A 234 15.53 -3.09 11.26
N GLU A 235 16.29 -4.14 10.98
CA GLU A 235 16.40 -4.78 9.68
C GLU A 235 16.26 -6.29 9.76
N ASN A 236 15.96 -6.95 8.62
CA ASN A 236 16.14 -8.38 8.44
C ASN A 236 17.32 -8.59 7.49
N ARG A 237 18.25 -9.47 7.90
CA ARG A 237 19.46 -9.70 7.13
C ARG A 237 19.19 -10.61 5.94
N ARG A 238 19.74 -10.25 4.80
CA ARG A 238 19.59 -11.01 3.54
C ARG A 238 19.91 -12.50 3.73
N ALA A 239 21.03 -12.82 4.34
CA ALA A 239 21.46 -14.21 4.53
C ALA A 239 20.47 -15.04 5.35
N GLU A 240 19.79 -14.44 6.34
CA GLU A 240 18.77 -15.12 7.14
C GLU A 240 17.47 -15.33 6.36
N LEU A 241 17.06 -14.33 5.55
CA LEU A 241 15.94 -14.45 4.63
C LEU A 241 16.15 -15.60 3.63
N GLU A 242 17.28 -15.59 2.94
CA GLU A 242 17.63 -16.63 1.97
C GLU A 242 17.73 -18.02 2.61
N ALA A 243 18.30 -18.12 3.81
CA ALA A 243 18.36 -19.38 4.57
C ALA A 243 16.97 -19.91 4.97
N ALA A 244 16.00 -19.01 5.15
CA ALA A 244 14.60 -19.35 5.42
C ALA A 244 13.77 -19.58 4.14
N GLY A 245 14.39 -19.60 2.95
CA GLY A 245 13.70 -19.78 1.67
C GLY A 245 12.90 -18.55 1.21
N ILE A 246 13.22 -17.38 1.74
CA ILE A 246 12.61 -16.09 1.34
C ILE A 246 13.46 -15.47 0.23
N GLU A 247 12.82 -15.16 -0.88
CA GLU A 247 13.45 -14.56 -2.06
C GLU A 247 13.52 -13.04 -1.92
N VAL A 248 14.72 -12.46 -1.99
CA VAL A 248 14.93 -11.02 -1.99
C VAL A 248 14.65 -10.45 -3.38
N LEU A 249 13.71 -9.53 -3.48
CA LEU A 249 13.29 -8.89 -4.73
C LEU A 249 13.99 -7.56 -4.98
N ALA A 250 14.25 -6.79 -3.92
CA ALA A 250 14.96 -5.54 -3.99
C ALA A 250 15.73 -5.24 -2.70
N GLU A 251 16.93 -4.70 -2.84
CA GLU A 251 17.76 -4.29 -1.70
C GLU A 251 18.53 -3.00 -2.00
N SER A 252 18.95 -2.31 -0.97
CA SER A 252 19.78 -1.11 -1.00
C SER A 252 21.12 -1.40 -0.31
N GLU A 253 22.20 -0.86 -0.86
CA GLU A 253 23.50 -0.90 -0.19
C GLU A 253 23.49 -0.12 1.13
N ASP A 254 22.69 0.96 1.20
CA ASP A 254 22.65 1.87 2.34
C ASP A 254 21.68 1.45 3.44
N CYS A 255 20.60 0.72 3.11
CA CYS A 255 19.56 0.39 4.09
C CYS A 255 19.08 -1.09 4.03
N GLY A 256 19.79 -1.96 3.31
CA GLY A 256 19.51 -3.40 3.28
C GLY A 256 18.26 -3.77 2.47
N VAL A 257 17.66 -4.92 2.82
CA VAL A 257 16.53 -5.48 2.08
C VAL A 257 15.30 -4.60 2.20
N GLY A 258 14.71 -4.22 1.07
CA GLY A 258 13.49 -3.44 1.01
C GLY A 258 12.24 -4.25 0.65
N LEU A 259 12.41 -5.30 -0.17
CA LEU A 259 11.30 -6.11 -0.66
C LEU A 259 11.71 -7.57 -0.78
N ALA A 260 10.88 -8.46 -0.26
CA ALA A 260 11.10 -9.91 -0.32
C ALA A 260 9.77 -10.65 -0.45
N ARG A 261 9.80 -11.91 -0.91
CA ARG A 261 8.61 -12.77 -0.99
C ARG A 261 8.90 -14.20 -0.55
N GLN A 262 7.86 -14.91 -0.13
CA GLN A 262 7.90 -16.35 0.00
C GLN A 262 7.41 -16.96 -1.34
N PRO A 263 8.27 -17.72 -2.08
CA PRO A 263 7.92 -18.21 -3.41
C PRO A 263 6.70 -19.12 -3.45
N ASP A 264 6.56 -20.03 -2.47
CA ASP A 264 5.52 -21.07 -2.46
C ASP A 264 4.15 -20.51 -2.10
N SER A 265 4.04 -19.67 -1.05
CA SER A 265 2.76 -19.09 -0.62
C SER A 265 2.43 -17.80 -1.40
N GLY A 266 3.42 -17.14 -1.98
CA GLY A 266 3.29 -15.84 -2.61
C GLY A 266 3.11 -14.68 -1.61
N ASP A 267 3.42 -14.90 -0.33
CA ASP A 267 3.41 -13.85 0.68
C ASP A 267 4.48 -12.81 0.38
N LEU A 268 4.13 -11.54 0.56
CA LEU A 268 4.97 -10.40 0.22
C LEU A 268 5.36 -9.63 1.49
N PHE A 269 6.65 -9.30 1.58
CA PHE A 269 7.24 -8.57 2.70
C PHE A 269 7.86 -7.28 2.18
N VAL A 270 7.18 -6.16 2.43
CA VAL A 270 7.67 -4.81 2.13
C VAL A 270 8.28 -4.25 3.41
N LEU A 271 9.60 -4.27 3.53
CA LEU A 271 10.30 -3.85 4.74
C LEU A 271 10.42 -2.32 4.88
N ASN A 272 9.97 -1.58 3.89
CA ASN A 272 9.97 -0.14 3.78
C ASN A 272 8.53 0.40 3.56
N HIS A 273 8.38 1.68 3.14
CA HIS A 273 7.09 2.38 3.15
C HIS A 273 6.74 2.98 1.77
N LEU A 274 6.33 2.14 0.82
CA LEU A 274 5.85 2.64 -0.48
C LEU A 274 4.50 3.39 -0.38
N GLU A 275 3.72 3.14 0.68
CA GLU A 275 2.43 3.78 0.94
C GLU A 275 2.52 5.25 1.37
N TYR A 276 3.70 5.72 1.80
CA TYR A 276 3.87 7.05 2.37
C TYR A 276 3.53 8.18 1.39
N ASP A 277 2.91 9.22 1.93
CA ASP A 277 2.71 10.50 1.26
C ASP A 277 3.99 11.34 1.22
N ALA A 278 3.99 12.38 0.38
CA ALA A 278 5.14 13.26 0.25
C ALA A 278 5.60 13.80 1.60
N GLU A 279 4.65 14.20 2.45
CA GLU A 279 4.87 14.91 3.71
C GLU A 279 5.17 13.96 4.89
N THR A 280 4.98 12.63 4.74
CA THR A 280 5.00 11.69 5.89
C THR A 280 6.32 11.70 6.64
N LEU A 281 7.46 11.57 5.92
CA LEU A 281 8.78 11.59 6.57
C LEU A 281 9.12 12.98 7.15
N GLY A 282 8.69 14.06 6.49
CA GLY A 282 8.86 15.42 6.98
C GLY A 282 8.11 15.65 8.29
N ALA A 283 6.85 15.25 8.35
CA ALA A 283 6.05 15.35 9.57
C ALA A 283 6.64 14.50 10.71
N GLU A 284 7.22 13.34 10.40
CA GLU A 284 7.92 12.51 11.36
C GLU A 284 9.20 13.19 11.87
N TYR A 285 10.01 13.76 10.98
CA TYR A 285 11.22 14.50 11.32
C TYR A 285 10.92 15.68 12.25
N HIS A 286 9.98 16.54 11.88
CA HIS A 286 9.62 17.72 12.69
C HIS A 286 9.07 17.32 14.05
N ARG A 287 8.17 16.34 14.13
CA ARG A 287 7.65 15.79 15.38
C ARG A 287 8.78 15.29 16.30
N ASP A 288 9.71 14.52 15.76
CA ASP A 288 10.83 13.94 16.54
C ASP A 288 11.73 15.06 17.06
N ARG A 289 12.00 16.09 16.25
CA ARG A 289 12.77 17.28 16.67
C ARG A 289 12.06 18.09 17.74
N GLU A 290 10.76 18.31 17.64
CA GLU A 290 9.94 18.99 18.66
C GLU A 290 9.94 18.23 19.99
N GLN A 291 10.03 16.91 19.96
CA GLN A 291 10.17 16.06 21.15
C GLN A 291 11.60 16.00 21.70
N GLY A 292 12.54 16.72 21.12
CA GLY A 292 13.94 16.76 21.56
C GLY A 292 14.74 15.53 21.16
N MET A 293 14.25 14.70 20.25
CA MET A 293 15.00 13.56 19.74
C MET A 293 16.07 14.01 18.74
N ALA A 294 17.23 13.34 18.77
CA ALA A 294 18.35 13.59 17.86
C ALA A 294 18.15 12.92 16.50
N THR A 295 16.94 13.01 15.92
CA THR A 295 16.64 12.43 14.61
C THR A 295 17.42 13.19 13.53
N ALA A 296 18.20 12.45 12.73
CA ALA A 296 18.92 12.99 11.59
C ALA A 296 17.95 13.47 10.49
N LEU A 297 18.43 14.37 9.63
CA LEU A 297 17.69 14.79 8.44
C LEU A 297 17.43 13.56 7.56
N PRO A 298 16.20 13.35 7.06
CA PRO A 298 15.90 12.20 6.22
C PRO A 298 16.70 12.25 4.91
N HIS A 299 17.48 11.19 4.66
CA HIS A 299 18.36 11.07 3.51
C HIS A 299 17.58 11.18 2.19
N GLY A 300 18.07 12.00 1.25
CA GLY A 300 17.54 12.09 -0.11
C GLY A 300 16.05 12.45 -0.22
N TYR A 301 15.51 13.12 0.79
CA TYR A 301 14.08 13.41 0.88
C TYR A 301 13.76 14.89 0.64
N PHE A 302 14.36 15.80 1.37
CA PHE A 302 14.13 17.23 1.15
C PHE A 302 14.94 17.76 -0.03
N PRO A 303 14.36 18.62 -0.89
CA PRO A 303 15.10 19.30 -1.94
C PRO A 303 16.29 20.10 -1.36
N ASN A 304 17.51 19.85 -1.86
CA ASN A 304 18.76 20.50 -1.40
C ASN A 304 19.04 20.34 0.11
N ASP A 305 18.51 19.27 0.73
CA ASP A 305 18.61 19.03 2.17
C ASP A 305 18.05 20.17 3.05
N ASP A 306 17.10 20.95 2.52
CA ASP A 306 16.42 22.03 3.21
C ASP A 306 15.13 21.51 3.87
N PRO A 307 15.07 21.40 5.23
CA PRO A 307 13.91 20.86 5.92
C PRO A 307 12.66 21.76 5.83
N ASP A 308 12.80 22.99 5.40
CA ASP A 308 11.69 23.92 5.18
C ASP A 308 11.16 23.84 3.72
N ALA A 309 11.86 23.13 2.82
CA ALA A 309 11.41 22.93 1.45
C ALA A 309 10.31 21.88 1.36
N GLU A 310 9.35 22.09 0.47
CA GLU A 310 8.25 21.16 0.20
C GLU A 310 8.80 19.86 -0.41
N PRO A 311 8.55 18.69 0.21
CA PRO A 311 9.06 17.41 -0.28
C PRO A 311 8.32 16.94 -1.54
N VAL A 312 9.03 16.19 -2.39
CA VAL A 312 8.51 15.67 -3.65
C VAL A 312 8.33 14.17 -3.57
N ASN A 313 7.14 13.66 -3.86
CA ASN A 313 6.87 12.23 -3.92
C ASN A 313 7.27 11.63 -5.28
N PHE A 314 8.50 11.12 -5.37
CA PHE A 314 9.04 10.48 -6.58
C PHE A 314 9.03 8.93 -6.50
N TRP A 315 8.57 8.35 -5.40
CA TRP A 315 8.37 6.89 -5.22
C TRP A 315 6.94 6.42 -5.53
N ARG A 316 5.96 7.32 -5.57
CA ARG A 316 4.54 7.00 -5.82
C ARG A 316 4.29 6.16 -7.08
N PRO A 317 4.94 6.40 -8.23
CA PRO A 317 4.76 5.57 -9.41
C PRO A 317 5.11 4.09 -9.16
N TYR A 318 6.17 3.83 -8.39
CA TYR A 318 6.60 2.47 -8.04
C TYR A 318 5.66 1.83 -7.02
N ALA A 319 5.10 2.61 -6.10
CA ALA A 319 4.06 2.15 -5.19
C ALA A 319 2.82 1.65 -5.94
N PHE A 320 2.30 2.45 -6.87
CA PHE A 320 1.18 2.06 -7.72
C PHE A 320 1.51 0.86 -8.59
N LEU A 321 2.69 0.81 -9.19
CA LEU A 321 3.11 -0.30 -10.03
C LEU A 321 3.21 -1.61 -9.24
N MET A 322 3.85 -1.59 -8.05
CA MET A 322 3.96 -2.75 -7.18
C MET A 322 2.57 -3.27 -6.77
N VAL A 323 1.72 -2.37 -6.29
CA VAL A 323 0.37 -2.76 -5.83
C VAL A 323 -0.49 -3.26 -6.98
N SER A 324 -0.43 -2.62 -8.16
CA SER A 324 -1.17 -3.09 -9.35
C SER A 324 -0.70 -4.47 -9.80
N ASN A 325 0.61 -4.72 -9.80
CA ASN A 325 1.18 -6.02 -10.13
C ASN A 325 0.78 -7.08 -9.09
N TRP A 326 0.82 -6.74 -7.80
CA TRP A 326 0.44 -7.65 -6.71
C TRP A 326 -1.05 -7.98 -6.75
N ILE A 327 -1.93 -7.00 -6.97
CA ILE A 327 -3.37 -7.20 -7.12
C ILE A 327 -3.67 -8.09 -8.33
N ASN A 328 -2.99 -7.84 -9.46
CA ASN A 328 -3.16 -8.68 -10.65
C ASN A 328 -2.69 -10.12 -10.41
N ASP A 329 -1.55 -10.32 -9.75
CA ASP A 329 -1.03 -11.64 -9.41
C ASP A 329 -1.96 -12.36 -8.41
N LEU A 330 -2.49 -11.63 -7.44
CA LEU A 330 -3.48 -12.11 -6.49
C LEU A 330 -4.76 -12.56 -7.22
N TYR A 331 -5.31 -11.73 -8.10
CA TYR A 331 -6.52 -12.03 -8.88
C TYR A 331 -6.37 -13.27 -9.78
N GLN A 332 -5.20 -13.42 -10.41
CA GLN A 332 -4.92 -14.57 -11.30
C GLN A 332 -4.72 -15.88 -10.53
N ALA A 333 -4.25 -15.83 -9.30
CA ALA A 333 -3.88 -17.01 -8.52
C ALA A 333 -4.96 -17.44 -7.52
N THR A 334 -5.78 -16.50 -7.01
CA THR A 334 -6.79 -16.81 -6.00
C THR A 334 -7.93 -17.65 -6.57
N PRO A 335 -8.36 -18.74 -5.90
CA PRO A 335 -9.51 -19.50 -6.31
C PRO A 335 -10.80 -18.65 -6.25
N PHE A 336 -11.72 -18.87 -7.19
CA PHE A 336 -12.99 -18.14 -7.19
C PHE A 336 -13.80 -18.40 -5.91
N ASP A 337 -13.83 -19.64 -5.45
CA ASP A 337 -14.45 -20.05 -4.18
C ASP A 337 -13.39 -20.08 -3.09
N LEU A 338 -13.38 -19.03 -2.25
CA LEU A 338 -12.44 -18.90 -1.13
C LEU A 338 -12.63 -19.93 -0.02
N GLU A 339 -13.81 -20.57 0.10
CA GLU A 339 -14.02 -21.61 1.11
C GLU A 339 -13.14 -22.84 0.87
N THR A 340 -12.59 -22.98 -0.33
CA THR A 340 -11.65 -24.04 -0.66
C THR A 340 -10.31 -23.92 0.11
N LEU A 341 -9.96 -22.72 0.61
CA LEU A 341 -8.74 -22.49 1.40
C LEU A 341 -8.69 -23.31 2.69
N ASN A 342 -9.85 -23.64 3.26
CA ASN A 342 -9.94 -24.39 4.51
C ASN A 342 -9.89 -25.94 4.30
N LYS A 343 -9.73 -26.40 3.07
CA LYS A 343 -9.77 -27.84 2.73
C LYS A 343 -8.40 -28.43 2.39
N GLY A 344 -7.32 -27.62 2.55
CA GLY A 344 -5.93 -27.99 2.25
C GLY A 344 -5.13 -28.43 3.45
#